data_ec14ddeec40229297ed63673b4aa4fcf
#
_entry.id   ec14ddeec40229297ed63673b4aa4fcf
#
_cell.length_a   1.000
_cell.length_b   1.000
_cell.length_c   1.000
_cell.angle_alpha   90.00
_cell.angle_beta   90.00
_cell.angle_gamma   90.00
#
_symmetry.space_group_name_H-M   'P 1'
#
loop_
_entity.id
_entity.type
_entity.pdbx_description
1 polymer ?
#
loop_
_entity_poly.entity_id
_entity_poly.type
_entity_poly.pdbx_seq_one_letter_code
_entity_poly.pdbx_strand_id
1 'polypeptide(L)'
;MIVMKFGGSSVANADRIKHVAEIIQAYKDERPVVVLSAMGDTTDHLLEAADMAVKGTVDIEKIEKLHIETEQKLGVSVPEIKELLAELKTLLTGISMLHELTKRTRDYLVSFGERMSVRMMSAYLCSLGTEAKAFDSWDIGFVSDSNYMAAELLDEVWQNIPKHLDGYKNGTSDEIPIVTGFIAKDKNGIITTLGRGGSDLSATMIGAAMRAKEIQTWKDVDGIMTTDPRIVKEARPVDEVTYEEAQELAMFGSQVLHPRSMIPCRKTGTPVRVKNSY
;
A
#
# COMPACT_ATOMS: atom_id res chain seq x y z
N MET A 1 -0.36 16.46 -10.93
CA MET A 1 -0.05 15.39 -9.97
C MET A 1 -1.24 14.45 -9.84
N ILE A 2 -0.99 13.15 -9.91
CA ILE A 2 -1.96 12.08 -9.65
C ILE A 2 -1.45 11.20 -8.50
N VAL A 3 -2.34 10.37 -7.94
CA VAL A 3 -1.96 9.31 -6.99
C VAL A 3 -2.29 7.97 -7.62
N MET A 4 -1.35 7.04 -7.62
CA MET A 4 -1.52 5.71 -8.19
C MET A 4 -1.38 4.65 -7.09
N LYS A 5 -2.39 3.85 -6.83
CA LYS A 5 -2.34 2.79 -5.84
C LYS A 5 -2.36 1.42 -6.50
N PHE A 6 -1.41 0.57 -6.14
CA PHE A 6 -1.37 -0.82 -6.60
C PHE A 6 -1.55 -1.77 -5.42
N GLY A 7 -2.42 -2.76 -5.60
CA GLY A 7 -2.67 -3.82 -4.62
C GLY A 7 -1.58 -4.90 -4.61
N GLY A 8 -1.60 -5.78 -3.63
CA GLY A 8 -0.62 -6.86 -3.48
C GLY A 8 -0.56 -7.78 -4.70
N SER A 9 -1.70 -8.12 -5.30
CA SER A 9 -1.76 -8.92 -6.54
C SER A 9 -1.08 -8.23 -7.71
N SER A 10 -1.13 -6.90 -7.79
CA SER A 10 -0.46 -6.12 -8.84
C SER A 10 1.07 -6.10 -8.73
N VAL A 11 1.63 -6.37 -7.54
CA VAL A 11 3.07 -6.39 -7.27
C VAL A 11 3.52 -7.74 -6.72
N ALA A 12 2.80 -8.82 -7.04
CA ALA A 12 2.97 -10.14 -6.41
C ALA A 12 4.32 -10.83 -6.69
N ASN A 13 5.01 -10.47 -7.75
CA ASN A 13 6.28 -11.07 -8.16
C ASN A 13 7.03 -10.12 -9.12
N ALA A 14 8.23 -10.55 -9.58
CA ALA A 14 9.07 -9.76 -10.46
C ALA A 14 8.37 -9.32 -11.76
N ASP A 15 7.62 -10.20 -12.41
CA ASP A 15 6.98 -9.87 -13.69
C ASP A 15 5.86 -8.84 -13.50
N ARG A 16 5.14 -8.94 -12.38
CA ARG A 16 4.11 -7.96 -12.00
C ARG A 16 4.73 -6.61 -11.65
N ILE A 17 5.87 -6.61 -10.94
CA ILE A 17 6.61 -5.37 -10.63
C ILE A 17 7.11 -4.69 -11.91
N LYS A 18 7.63 -5.47 -12.88
CA LYS A 18 8.04 -4.92 -14.19
C LYS A 18 6.88 -4.22 -14.90
N HIS A 19 5.73 -4.89 -14.96
CA HIS A 19 4.54 -4.33 -15.59
C HIS A 19 4.03 -3.07 -14.87
N VAL A 20 3.98 -3.08 -13.54
CA VAL A 20 3.61 -1.88 -12.75
C VAL A 20 4.61 -0.75 -12.96
N ALA A 21 5.91 -1.03 -13.07
CA ALA A 21 6.92 -0.01 -13.37
C ALA A 21 6.70 0.62 -14.75
N GLU A 22 6.34 -0.16 -15.78
CA GLU A 22 5.97 0.37 -17.10
C GLU A 22 4.75 1.30 -17.01
N ILE A 23 3.73 0.91 -16.24
CA ILE A 23 2.55 1.76 -15.98
C ILE A 23 2.98 3.07 -15.30
N ILE A 24 3.79 3.01 -14.24
CA ILE A 24 4.26 4.21 -13.53
C ILE A 24 5.03 5.14 -14.48
N GLN A 25 5.94 4.59 -15.31
CA GLN A 25 6.71 5.36 -16.29
C GLN A 25 5.82 6.03 -17.34
N ALA A 26 4.76 5.35 -17.79
CA ALA A 26 3.80 5.93 -18.74
C ALA A 26 3.03 7.14 -18.17
N TYR A 27 2.95 7.27 -16.86
CA TYR A 27 2.32 8.40 -16.16
C TYR A 27 3.31 9.40 -15.56
N LYS A 28 4.61 9.31 -15.88
CA LYS A 28 5.66 10.15 -15.26
C LYS A 28 5.35 11.65 -15.38
N ASP A 29 4.86 12.08 -16.53
CA ASP A 29 4.54 13.50 -16.79
C ASP A 29 3.39 14.04 -15.94
N GLU A 30 2.53 13.15 -15.41
CA GLU A 30 1.46 13.51 -14.47
C GLU A 30 1.96 13.65 -13.03
N ARG A 31 3.27 13.47 -12.79
CA ARG A 31 3.92 13.52 -11.46
C ARG A 31 3.21 12.62 -10.45
N PRO A 32 3.30 11.31 -10.63
CA PRO A 32 2.60 10.36 -9.76
C PRO A 32 3.22 10.29 -8.37
N VAL A 33 2.37 10.15 -7.35
CA VAL A 33 2.73 9.56 -6.06
C VAL A 33 2.18 8.14 -6.06
N VAL A 34 3.04 7.17 -5.83
CA VAL A 34 2.68 5.75 -5.93
C VAL A 34 2.50 5.16 -4.53
N VAL A 35 1.38 4.50 -4.28
CA VAL A 35 1.10 3.80 -3.02
C VAL A 35 1.05 2.31 -3.27
N LEU A 36 1.85 1.55 -2.53
CA LEU A 36 1.94 0.10 -2.68
C LEU A 36 1.45 -0.63 -1.43
N SER A 37 0.80 -1.76 -1.66
CA SER A 37 0.57 -2.80 -0.64
C SER A 37 1.78 -3.76 -0.58
N ALA A 38 1.79 -4.66 0.39
CA ALA A 38 2.75 -5.77 0.43
C ALA A 38 2.70 -6.60 -0.85
N MET A 39 3.80 -7.27 -1.20
CA MET A 39 3.91 -8.12 -2.39
C MET A 39 3.10 -9.42 -2.22
N GLY A 40 2.16 -9.70 -3.13
CA GLY A 40 1.39 -10.94 -3.15
C GLY A 40 0.78 -11.28 -1.78
N ASP A 41 1.05 -12.48 -1.31
CA ASP A 41 0.52 -13.02 -0.05
C ASP A 41 1.45 -12.75 1.16
N THR A 42 2.38 -11.79 1.05
CA THR A 42 3.37 -11.51 2.12
C THR A 42 2.69 -11.22 3.46
N THR A 43 1.58 -10.49 3.49
CA THR A 43 0.86 -10.18 4.74
C THR A 43 0.35 -11.45 5.41
N ASP A 44 -0.20 -12.39 4.63
CA ASP A 44 -0.68 -13.68 5.15
C ASP A 44 0.48 -14.54 5.64
N HIS A 45 1.59 -14.60 4.90
CA HIS A 45 2.80 -15.31 5.33
C HIS A 45 3.41 -14.73 6.61
N LEU A 46 3.37 -13.40 6.80
CA LEU A 46 3.80 -12.74 8.03
C LEU A 46 2.92 -13.17 9.21
N LEU A 47 1.61 -13.24 9.03
CA LEU A 47 0.67 -13.68 10.05
C LEU A 47 0.86 -15.17 10.37
N GLU A 48 1.04 -16.04 9.35
CA GLU A 48 1.36 -17.45 9.54
C GLU A 48 2.66 -17.62 10.35
N ALA A 49 3.71 -16.89 9.99
CA ALA A 49 5.00 -16.94 10.70
C ALA A 49 4.87 -16.50 12.16
N ALA A 50 4.02 -15.50 12.45
CA ALA A 50 3.76 -15.07 13.82
C ALA A 50 2.99 -16.15 14.63
N ASP A 51 2.00 -16.79 14.02
CA ASP A 51 1.23 -17.87 14.66
C ASP A 51 2.13 -19.10 14.94
N MET A 52 3.10 -19.37 14.07
CA MET A 52 4.13 -20.40 14.29
C MET A 52 5.10 -19.98 15.40
N ALA A 53 5.51 -18.72 15.43
CA ALA A 53 6.41 -18.19 16.47
C ALA A 53 5.77 -18.28 17.87
N VAL A 54 4.47 -17.96 18.02
CA VAL A 54 3.75 -18.17 19.30
C VAL A 54 3.82 -19.63 19.77
N LYS A 55 3.89 -20.58 18.82
CA LYS A 55 4.04 -22.03 19.14
C LYS A 55 5.50 -22.47 19.32
N GLY A 56 6.47 -21.53 19.24
CA GLY A 56 7.89 -21.79 19.46
C GLY A 56 8.70 -22.06 18.18
N THR A 57 8.12 -21.89 16.98
CA THR A 57 8.80 -22.13 15.69
C THR A 57 8.98 -20.82 14.92
N VAL A 58 10.21 -20.44 14.62
CA VAL A 58 10.51 -19.25 13.79
C VAL A 58 10.84 -19.68 12.37
N ASP A 59 9.98 -19.32 11.44
CA ASP A 59 10.17 -19.61 10.01
C ASP A 59 9.74 -18.40 9.17
N ILE A 60 10.64 -17.92 8.31
CA ILE A 60 10.41 -16.83 7.36
C ILE A 60 10.75 -17.22 5.92
N GLU A 61 10.97 -18.53 5.66
CA GLU A 61 11.49 -19.01 4.38
C GLU A 61 10.65 -18.53 3.19
N LYS A 62 9.32 -18.61 3.29
CA LYS A 62 8.41 -18.16 2.21
C LYS A 62 8.58 -16.67 1.91
N ILE A 63 8.72 -15.83 2.94
CA ILE A 63 8.86 -14.38 2.83
C ILE A 63 10.23 -14.05 2.24
N GLU A 64 11.28 -14.63 2.80
CA GLU A 64 12.66 -14.43 2.36
C GLU A 64 12.82 -14.86 0.90
N LYS A 65 12.36 -16.05 0.55
CA LYS A 65 12.44 -16.60 -0.80
C LYS A 65 11.73 -15.68 -1.80
N LEU A 66 10.51 -15.24 -1.52
CA LEU A 66 9.76 -14.34 -2.42
C LEU A 66 10.55 -13.06 -2.73
N HIS A 67 11.08 -12.40 -1.70
CA HIS A 67 11.76 -11.11 -1.89
C HIS A 67 13.13 -11.27 -2.53
N ILE A 68 13.94 -12.25 -2.12
CA ILE A 68 15.27 -12.50 -2.71
C ILE A 68 15.18 -12.97 -4.15
N GLU A 69 14.26 -13.89 -4.47
CA GLU A 69 14.05 -14.30 -5.87
C GLU A 69 13.56 -13.14 -6.74
N THR A 70 12.75 -12.25 -6.17
CA THR A 70 12.28 -11.07 -6.88
C THR A 70 13.42 -10.10 -7.17
N GLU A 71 14.30 -9.79 -6.19
CA GLU A 71 15.53 -9.02 -6.42
C GLU A 71 16.35 -9.58 -7.57
N GLN A 72 16.60 -10.90 -7.53
CA GLN A 72 17.40 -11.60 -8.56
C GLN A 72 16.78 -11.48 -9.96
N LYS A 73 15.46 -11.70 -10.08
CA LYS A 73 14.73 -11.63 -11.36
C LYS A 73 14.60 -10.21 -11.91
N LEU A 74 14.61 -9.20 -11.03
CA LEU A 74 14.62 -7.79 -11.41
C LEU A 74 16.04 -7.30 -11.72
N GLY A 75 17.08 -8.03 -11.32
CA GLY A 75 18.48 -7.62 -11.47
C GLY A 75 18.85 -6.43 -10.58
N VAL A 76 18.22 -6.28 -9.43
CA VAL A 76 18.50 -5.22 -8.46
C VAL A 76 19.06 -5.79 -7.17
N SER A 77 19.71 -4.94 -6.37
CA SER A 77 20.13 -5.26 -5.00
C SER A 77 19.58 -4.20 -4.07
N VAL A 78 18.84 -4.62 -3.06
CA VAL A 78 18.17 -3.75 -2.09
C VAL A 78 18.61 -4.15 -0.67
N PRO A 79 19.75 -3.62 -0.19
CA PRO A 79 20.29 -4.00 1.12
C PRO A 79 19.30 -3.87 2.28
N GLU A 80 18.43 -2.87 2.21
CA GLU A 80 17.38 -2.61 3.21
C GLU A 80 16.38 -3.77 3.35
N ILE A 81 16.16 -4.57 2.31
CA ILE A 81 15.30 -5.76 2.40
C ILE A 81 15.96 -6.81 3.30
N LYS A 82 17.27 -7.00 3.18
CA LYS A 82 18.01 -7.94 4.05
C LYS A 82 17.99 -7.49 5.50
N GLU A 83 18.11 -6.18 5.74
CA GLU A 83 18.00 -5.60 7.09
C GLU A 83 16.59 -5.83 7.66
N LEU A 84 15.55 -5.57 6.88
CA LEU A 84 14.16 -5.82 7.28
C LEU A 84 13.87 -7.30 7.56
N LEU A 85 14.41 -8.22 6.77
CA LEU A 85 14.27 -9.66 7.00
C LEU A 85 15.01 -10.10 8.30
N ALA A 86 16.17 -9.55 8.58
CA ALA A 86 16.90 -9.81 9.84
C ALA A 86 16.13 -9.26 11.06
N GLU A 87 15.57 -8.04 10.94
CA GLU A 87 14.72 -7.43 11.96
C GLU A 87 13.46 -8.25 12.21
N LEU A 88 12.78 -8.71 11.14
CA LEU A 88 11.61 -9.60 11.19
C LEU A 88 11.95 -10.90 11.95
N LYS A 89 13.06 -11.54 11.63
CA LYS A 89 13.51 -12.77 12.30
C LYS A 89 13.78 -12.55 13.78
N THR A 90 14.36 -11.41 14.13
CA THR A 90 14.59 -11.01 15.53
C THR A 90 13.26 -10.80 16.27
N LEU A 91 12.28 -10.12 15.64
CA LEU A 91 10.96 -9.93 16.22
C LEU A 91 10.25 -11.26 16.46
N LEU A 92 10.24 -12.16 15.47
CA LEU A 92 9.62 -13.48 15.60
C LEU A 92 10.32 -14.34 16.66
N THR A 93 11.64 -14.21 16.83
CA THR A 93 12.37 -14.86 17.92
C THR A 93 11.88 -14.35 19.28
N GLY A 94 11.67 -13.04 19.44
CA GLY A 94 11.11 -12.46 20.66
C GLY A 94 9.69 -13.00 20.94
N ILE A 95 8.83 -13.07 19.91
CA ILE A 95 7.47 -13.65 20.01
C ILE A 95 7.56 -15.13 20.44
N SER A 96 8.47 -15.89 19.84
CA SER A 96 8.69 -17.32 20.15
C SER A 96 9.14 -17.56 21.60
N MET A 97 9.94 -16.66 22.17
CA MET A 97 10.38 -16.75 23.56
C MET A 97 9.26 -16.40 24.56
N LEU A 98 8.40 -15.44 24.20
CA LEU A 98 7.32 -14.97 25.05
C LEU A 98 6.03 -15.80 24.89
N HIS A 99 5.90 -16.55 23.78
CA HIS A 99 4.67 -17.25 23.38
C HIS A 99 3.44 -16.33 23.31
N GLU A 100 3.66 -15.05 23.02
CA GLU A 100 2.63 -14.01 23.00
C GLU A 100 2.75 -13.10 21.78
N LEU A 101 1.62 -12.77 21.14
CA LEU A 101 1.50 -11.80 20.05
C LEU A 101 0.44 -10.76 20.43
N THR A 102 0.90 -9.58 20.85
CA THR A 102 -0.01 -8.44 21.11
C THR A 102 -0.49 -7.79 19.81
N LYS A 103 -1.61 -7.06 19.86
CA LYS A 103 -2.09 -6.27 18.71
C LYS A 103 -1.02 -5.29 18.19
N ARG A 104 -0.31 -4.62 19.10
CA ARG A 104 0.80 -3.72 18.78
C ARG A 104 1.94 -4.44 18.04
N THR A 105 2.36 -5.59 18.54
CA THR A 105 3.39 -6.42 17.90
C THR A 105 2.94 -6.91 16.53
N ARG A 106 1.65 -7.22 16.38
CA ARG A 106 1.06 -7.65 15.11
C ARG A 106 1.11 -6.54 14.06
N ASP A 107 0.78 -5.29 14.43
CA ASP A 107 0.89 -4.14 13.53
C ASP A 107 2.33 -3.93 13.05
N TYR A 108 3.29 -4.01 13.97
CA TYR A 108 4.70 -3.94 13.62
C TYR A 108 5.10 -5.06 12.66
N LEU A 109 4.72 -6.30 12.96
CA LEU A 109 5.01 -7.47 12.13
C LEU A 109 4.50 -7.32 10.69
N VAL A 110 3.23 -6.98 10.51
CA VAL A 110 2.67 -6.89 9.15
C VAL A 110 3.23 -5.72 8.37
N SER A 111 3.75 -4.68 9.03
CA SER A 111 4.35 -3.52 8.36
C SER A 111 5.56 -3.86 7.48
N PHE A 112 6.24 -4.98 7.74
CA PHE A 112 7.39 -5.42 6.95
C PHE A 112 7.02 -5.64 5.48
N GLY A 113 5.80 -6.09 5.19
CA GLY A 113 5.34 -6.35 3.83
C GLY A 113 5.37 -5.11 2.95
N GLU A 114 4.71 -4.05 3.37
CA GLU A 114 4.68 -2.78 2.64
C GLU A 114 6.05 -2.11 2.57
N ARG A 115 6.80 -2.15 3.67
CA ARG A 115 8.16 -1.57 3.75
C ARG A 115 9.12 -2.22 2.76
N MET A 116 9.07 -3.55 2.58
CA MET A 116 9.87 -4.25 1.59
C MET A 116 9.38 -3.95 0.15
N SER A 117 8.07 -3.92 -0.06
CA SER A 117 7.45 -3.68 -1.37
C SER A 117 7.87 -2.33 -1.99
N VAL A 118 7.80 -1.24 -1.21
CA VAL A 118 8.15 0.10 -1.72
C VAL A 118 9.64 0.23 -2.04
N ARG A 119 10.51 -0.41 -1.26
CA ARG A 119 11.96 -0.42 -1.50
C ARG A 119 12.31 -1.21 -2.77
N MET A 120 11.66 -2.35 -2.98
CA MET A 120 11.81 -3.16 -4.20
C MET A 120 11.43 -2.37 -5.44
N MET A 121 10.25 -1.75 -5.45
CA MET A 121 9.76 -0.96 -6.58
C MET A 121 10.64 0.26 -6.84
N SER A 122 11.04 0.98 -5.81
CA SER A 122 11.90 2.16 -5.93
C SER A 122 13.26 1.78 -6.56
N ALA A 123 13.91 0.73 -6.07
CA ALA A 123 15.17 0.25 -6.61
C ALA A 123 15.04 -0.20 -8.07
N TYR A 124 13.95 -0.87 -8.42
CA TYR A 124 13.71 -1.29 -9.80
C TYR A 124 13.49 -0.10 -10.74
N LEU A 125 12.68 0.89 -10.37
CA LEU A 125 12.50 2.12 -11.16
C LEU A 125 13.82 2.86 -11.37
N CYS A 126 14.65 2.99 -10.32
CA CYS A 126 15.97 3.58 -10.41
C CYS A 126 16.89 2.83 -11.40
N SER A 127 16.82 1.48 -11.42
CA SER A 127 17.59 0.66 -12.37
C SER A 127 17.18 0.88 -13.82
N LEU A 128 15.93 1.33 -14.05
CA LEU A 128 15.41 1.71 -15.38
C LEU A 128 15.69 3.18 -15.75
N GLY A 129 16.45 3.92 -14.93
CA GLY A 129 16.74 5.32 -15.15
C GLY A 129 15.60 6.29 -14.76
N THR A 130 14.62 5.81 -13.99
CA THR A 130 13.56 6.65 -13.42
C THR A 130 13.85 6.90 -11.96
N GLU A 131 14.17 8.11 -11.58
CA GLU A 131 14.43 8.45 -10.19
C GLU A 131 13.18 8.22 -9.35
N ALA A 132 13.30 7.40 -8.30
CA ALA A 132 12.22 7.04 -7.41
C ALA A 132 12.75 6.88 -5.98
N LYS A 133 11.93 7.26 -5.00
CA LYS A 133 12.31 7.20 -3.59
C LYS A 133 11.23 6.51 -2.77
N ALA A 134 11.66 5.51 -2.00
CA ALA A 134 10.79 4.81 -1.07
C ALA A 134 10.56 5.64 0.20
N PHE A 135 9.31 5.70 0.63
CA PHE A 135 8.89 6.33 1.88
C PHE A 135 8.03 5.38 2.68
N ASP A 136 8.34 5.23 3.93
CA ASP A 136 7.35 4.73 4.87
C ASP A 136 6.31 5.85 5.11
N SER A 137 5.04 5.53 5.28
CA SER A 137 3.96 6.53 5.32
C SER A 137 4.16 7.63 6.36
N TRP A 138 4.79 7.33 7.49
CA TRP A 138 5.12 8.32 8.52
C TRP A 138 6.18 9.35 8.07
N ASP A 139 7.03 9.01 7.10
CA ASP A 139 8.03 9.94 6.55
C ASP A 139 7.37 11.07 5.75
N ILE A 140 6.16 10.85 5.29
CA ILE A 140 5.32 11.86 4.63
C ILE A 140 4.21 12.40 5.53
N GLY A 141 4.29 12.14 6.84
CA GLY A 141 3.45 12.76 7.85
C GLY A 141 2.16 12.02 8.20
N PHE A 142 2.06 10.71 7.90
CA PHE A 142 0.96 9.90 8.41
C PHE A 142 1.09 9.70 9.92
N VAL A 143 0.08 10.14 10.64
CA VAL A 143 -0.05 9.97 12.08
C VAL A 143 -1.44 9.44 12.42
N SER A 144 -1.52 8.48 13.34
CA SER A 144 -2.75 7.83 13.74
C SER A 144 -2.99 7.87 15.24
N ASP A 145 -4.16 7.44 15.66
CA ASP A 145 -4.39 7.02 17.04
C ASP A 145 -3.68 5.71 17.36
N SER A 146 -3.75 5.25 18.61
CA SER A 146 -3.14 4.00 19.09
C SER A 146 -4.11 2.82 19.08
N ASN A 147 -5.14 2.83 18.23
CA ASN A 147 -6.09 1.71 18.10
C ASN A 147 -5.50 0.66 17.15
N TYR A 148 -4.58 -0.15 17.69
CA TYR A 148 -3.86 -1.16 16.91
C TYR A 148 -4.79 -2.09 16.14
N MET A 149 -4.42 -2.45 14.90
CA MET A 149 -5.12 -3.24 13.88
C MET A 149 -6.28 -2.53 13.18
N ALA A 150 -6.72 -1.35 13.66
CA ALA A 150 -7.79 -0.56 13.06
C ALA A 150 -7.63 0.93 13.40
N ALA A 151 -6.40 1.43 13.29
CA ALA A 151 -6.08 2.81 13.64
C ALA A 151 -6.78 3.82 12.71
N GLU A 152 -7.09 4.98 13.27
CA GLU A 152 -7.63 6.11 12.54
C GLU A 152 -6.59 7.19 12.35
N LEU A 153 -6.53 7.74 11.14
CA LEU A 153 -5.65 8.86 10.84
C LEU A 153 -6.15 10.12 11.57
N LEU A 154 -5.21 10.82 12.19
CA LEU A 154 -5.52 12.07 12.90
C LEU A 154 -5.63 13.25 11.91
N ASP A 155 -6.35 14.30 12.31
CA ASP A 155 -6.55 15.47 11.45
C ASP A 155 -5.27 16.17 11.02
N GLU A 156 -4.20 16.04 11.79
CA GLU A 156 -2.87 16.59 11.49
C GLU A 156 -2.33 16.11 10.14
N VAL A 157 -2.74 14.93 9.68
CA VAL A 157 -2.32 14.31 8.39
C VAL A 157 -2.66 15.24 7.22
N TRP A 158 -3.80 15.95 7.28
CA TRP A 158 -4.21 16.89 6.23
C TRP A 158 -3.22 18.03 5.98
N GLN A 159 -2.49 18.43 7.01
CA GLN A 159 -1.48 19.49 6.94
C GLN A 159 -0.08 18.91 6.73
N ASN A 160 0.20 17.72 7.25
CA ASN A 160 1.51 17.11 7.20
C ASN A 160 1.87 16.61 5.79
N ILE A 161 0.94 15.90 5.12
CA ILE A 161 1.19 15.37 3.78
C ILE A 161 1.61 16.48 2.80
N PRO A 162 0.92 17.61 2.66
CA PRO A 162 1.36 18.69 1.77
C PRO A 162 2.75 19.22 2.11
N LYS A 163 3.11 19.35 3.37
CA LYS A 163 4.45 19.84 3.77
C LYS A 163 5.57 18.95 3.24
N HIS A 164 5.35 17.64 3.16
CA HIS A 164 6.37 16.68 2.73
C HIS A 164 6.34 16.42 1.21
N LEU A 165 5.16 16.52 0.58
CA LEU A 165 4.99 16.19 -0.84
C LEU A 165 4.86 17.40 -1.78
N ASP A 166 4.89 18.64 -1.26
CA ASP A 166 4.71 19.85 -2.09
C ASP A 166 5.81 19.98 -3.15
N GLY A 167 7.04 19.63 -2.84
CA GLY A 167 8.16 19.62 -3.80
C GLY A 167 7.90 18.71 -5.01
N TYR A 168 7.29 17.55 -4.80
CA TYR A 168 6.92 16.62 -5.87
C TYR A 168 5.75 17.14 -6.71
N LYS A 169 4.79 17.81 -6.08
CA LYS A 169 3.67 18.43 -6.78
C LYS A 169 4.12 19.58 -7.66
N ASN A 170 4.97 20.46 -7.13
CA ASN A 170 5.41 21.67 -7.79
C ASN A 170 6.59 21.46 -8.75
N GLY A 171 7.16 20.23 -8.81
CA GLY A 171 8.24 19.86 -9.72
C GLY A 171 9.59 20.42 -9.31
N THR A 172 9.82 20.64 -8.01
CA THR A 172 11.15 20.91 -7.47
C THR A 172 11.92 19.62 -7.16
N SER A 173 11.25 18.47 -7.20
CA SER A 173 11.86 17.13 -7.20
C SER A 173 11.35 16.34 -8.40
N ASP A 174 12.27 15.69 -9.12
CA ASP A 174 11.97 14.82 -10.26
C ASP A 174 11.78 13.35 -9.85
N GLU A 175 12.07 13.02 -8.58
CA GLU A 175 11.86 11.68 -8.03
C GLU A 175 10.38 11.32 -7.95
N ILE A 176 10.05 10.07 -8.19
CA ILE A 176 8.70 9.53 -7.96
C ILE A 176 8.62 8.99 -6.52
N PRO A 177 7.76 9.57 -5.65
CA PRO A 177 7.54 9.02 -4.31
C PRO A 177 6.82 7.67 -4.38
N ILE A 178 7.43 6.63 -3.78
CA ILE A 178 6.86 5.30 -3.63
C ILE A 178 6.56 5.11 -2.13
N VAL A 179 5.31 5.13 -1.75
CA VAL A 179 4.85 5.23 -0.36
C VAL A 179 4.19 3.93 0.10
N THR A 180 4.46 3.51 1.33
CA THR A 180 3.75 2.39 1.93
C THR A 180 2.27 2.73 2.12
N GLY A 181 1.38 1.86 1.67
CA GLY A 181 -0.01 1.88 2.07
C GLY A 181 -0.22 1.24 3.45
N PHE A 182 -1.46 1.24 3.97
CA PHE A 182 -1.93 0.44 5.09
C PHE A 182 -1.36 0.81 6.47
N ILE A 183 -0.14 1.29 6.58
CA ILE A 183 0.55 1.54 7.84
C ILE A 183 0.63 3.03 8.20
N ALA A 184 0.81 3.33 9.48
CA ALA A 184 1.06 4.66 10.01
C ALA A 184 1.89 4.54 11.31
N LYS A 185 2.14 5.65 11.99
CA LYS A 185 2.63 5.68 13.38
C LYS A 185 1.69 6.48 14.25
N ASP A 186 1.56 6.07 15.50
CA ASP A 186 0.90 6.88 16.50
C ASP A 186 1.81 8.03 17.00
N LYS A 187 1.29 8.91 17.86
CA LYS A 187 2.05 10.04 18.43
C LYS A 187 3.27 9.64 19.27
N ASN A 188 3.33 8.37 19.69
CA ASN A 188 4.47 7.82 20.44
C ASN A 188 5.52 7.19 19.50
N GLY A 189 5.32 7.27 18.19
CA GLY A 189 6.20 6.67 17.18
C GLY A 189 6.01 5.16 17.02
N ILE A 190 4.91 4.59 17.54
CA ILE A 190 4.61 3.17 17.43
C ILE A 190 3.86 2.91 16.12
N ILE A 191 4.29 1.89 15.39
CA ILE A 191 3.64 1.48 14.13
C ILE A 191 2.23 0.95 14.40
N THR A 192 1.31 1.39 13.58
CA THR A 192 -0.11 1.03 13.59
C THR A 192 -0.55 0.62 12.18
N THR A 193 -1.63 -0.13 12.09
CA THR A 193 -2.26 -0.46 10.80
C THR A 193 -3.65 0.13 10.70
N LEU A 194 -4.01 0.56 9.49
CA LEU A 194 -5.29 1.24 9.21
C LEU A 194 -6.45 0.26 9.03
N GLY A 195 -6.22 -1.05 9.19
CA GLY A 195 -7.25 -2.07 9.03
C GLY A 195 -7.68 -2.29 7.57
N ARG A 196 -8.85 -2.90 7.39
CA ARG A 196 -9.36 -3.27 6.06
C ARG A 196 -9.47 -2.06 5.13
N GLY A 197 -8.97 -2.20 3.89
CA GLY A 197 -8.93 -1.11 2.91
C GLY A 197 -7.87 -0.05 3.22
N GLY A 198 -6.94 -0.32 4.13
CA GLY A 198 -5.96 0.65 4.61
C GLY A 198 -5.06 1.22 3.52
N SER A 199 -4.62 0.42 2.53
CA SER A 199 -3.80 0.94 1.42
C SER A 199 -4.61 1.85 0.47
N ASP A 200 -5.90 1.54 0.26
CA ASP A 200 -6.81 2.41 -0.50
C ASP A 200 -7.04 3.72 0.28
N LEU A 201 -7.20 3.64 1.62
CA LEU A 201 -7.31 4.82 2.50
C LEU A 201 -6.03 5.68 2.46
N SER A 202 -4.86 5.07 2.45
CA SER A 202 -3.59 5.80 2.32
C SER A 202 -3.54 6.61 1.03
N ALA A 203 -3.88 5.99 -0.10
CA ALA A 203 -3.88 6.65 -1.41
C ALA A 203 -4.91 7.78 -1.50
N THR A 204 -6.11 7.55 -0.99
CA THR A 204 -7.18 8.56 -1.02
C THR A 204 -6.88 9.73 -0.07
N MET A 205 -6.26 9.47 1.08
CA MET A 205 -5.80 10.52 1.99
C MET A 205 -4.72 11.39 1.34
N ILE A 206 -3.70 10.79 0.70
CA ILE A 206 -2.67 11.54 -0.02
C ILE A 206 -3.32 12.39 -1.12
N GLY A 207 -4.16 11.77 -1.97
CA GLY A 207 -4.81 12.45 -3.08
C GLY A 207 -5.71 13.59 -2.63
N ALA A 208 -6.49 13.40 -1.58
CA ALA A 208 -7.37 14.41 -1.02
C ALA A 208 -6.59 15.56 -0.37
N ALA A 209 -5.59 15.26 0.47
CA ALA A 209 -4.76 16.27 1.13
C ALA A 209 -3.96 17.12 0.12
N MET A 210 -3.45 16.49 -0.94
CA MET A 210 -2.71 17.16 -2.01
C MET A 210 -3.60 17.81 -3.07
N ARG A 211 -4.93 17.62 -3.00
CA ARG A 211 -5.87 18.01 -4.07
C ARG A 211 -5.37 17.53 -5.44
N ALA A 212 -5.10 16.24 -5.53
CA ALA A 212 -4.64 15.62 -6.76
C ALA A 212 -5.69 15.74 -7.88
N LYS A 213 -5.23 15.72 -9.13
CA LYS A 213 -6.11 15.74 -10.32
C LYS A 213 -7.05 14.53 -10.29
N GLU A 214 -6.51 13.36 -9.96
CA GLU A 214 -7.24 12.12 -9.76
C GLU A 214 -6.44 11.13 -8.92
N ILE A 215 -7.12 10.16 -8.34
CA ILE A 215 -6.54 8.99 -7.69
C ILE A 215 -6.88 7.77 -8.54
N GLN A 216 -5.88 7.01 -8.92
CA GLN A 216 -6.03 5.78 -9.70
C GLN A 216 -5.80 4.58 -8.79
N THR A 217 -6.83 3.76 -8.61
CA THR A 217 -6.73 2.48 -7.90
C THR A 217 -6.61 1.36 -8.92
N TRP A 218 -5.42 0.79 -9.03
CA TRP A 218 -5.10 -0.29 -9.97
C TRP A 218 -5.34 -1.63 -9.30
N LYS A 219 -6.22 -2.43 -9.90
CA LYS A 219 -6.70 -3.73 -9.39
C LYS A 219 -6.73 -4.77 -10.52
N ASP A 220 -7.28 -5.93 -10.21
CA ASP A 220 -7.53 -7.06 -11.13
C ASP A 220 -8.92 -7.03 -11.77
N VAL A 221 -9.57 -5.86 -11.79
CA VAL A 221 -10.92 -5.64 -12.34
C VAL A 221 -10.93 -4.41 -13.23
N ASP A 222 -11.79 -4.41 -14.26
CA ASP A 222 -11.87 -3.35 -15.27
C ASP A 222 -12.56 -2.07 -14.79
N GLY A 223 -13.09 -2.07 -13.58
CA GLY A 223 -13.81 -0.92 -13.01
C GLY A 223 -14.80 -1.34 -11.94
N ILE A 224 -15.66 -0.39 -11.55
CA ILE A 224 -16.83 -0.68 -10.74
C ILE A 224 -17.86 -1.34 -11.63
N MET A 225 -18.33 -2.53 -11.27
CA MET A 225 -19.30 -3.30 -12.06
C MET A 225 -20.71 -3.04 -11.54
N THR A 226 -21.72 -3.15 -12.42
CA THR A 226 -23.14 -3.04 -12.04
C THR A 226 -23.57 -4.07 -10.99
N THR A 227 -22.87 -5.21 -10.94
CA THR A 227 -23.01 -6.28 -9.92
C THR A 227 -21.77 -7.17 -9.95
N ASP A 228 -21.68 -8.16 -9.05
CA ASP A 228 -20.57 -9.11 -9.04
C ASP A 228 -20.59 -10.00 -10.30
N PRO A 229 -19.58 -9.91 -11.20
CA PRO A 229 -19.54 -10.69 -12.44
C PRO A 229 -19.39 -12.20 -12.20
N ARG A 230 -19.00 -12.63 -11.01
CA ARG A 230 -18.97 -14.05 -10.63
C ARG A 230 -20.36 -14.63 -10.40
N ILE A 231 -21.33 -13.76 -10.10
CA ILE A 231 -22.74 -14.12 -9.88
C ILE A 231 -23.56 -13.88 -11.14
N VAL A 232 -23.38 -12.73 -11.80
CA VAL A 232 -24.12 -12.32 -12.99
C VAL A 232 -23.14 -12.06 -14.13
N LYS A 233 -23.13 -12.94 -15.12
CA LYS A 233 -22.19 -12.87 -16.27
C LYS A 233 -22.37 -11.64 -17.14
N GLU A 234 -23.57 -11.06 -17.15
CA GLU A 234 -23.92 -9.86 -17.89
C GLU A 234 -23.55 -8.56 -17.18
N ALA A 235 -22.85 -8.65 -16.04
CA ALA A 235 -22.34 -7.48 -15.33
C ALA A 235 -21.46 -6.62 -16.25
N ARG A 236 -21.69 -5.30 -16.22
CA ARG A 236 -21.00 -4.33 -17.07
C ARG A 236 -20.25 -3.32 -16.20
N PRO A 237 -19.11 -2.79 -16.67
CA PRO A 237 -18.46 -1.65 -16.02
C PRO A 237 -19.41 -0.45 -16.01
N VAL A 238 -19.36 0.31 -14.93
CA VAL A 238 -20.06 1.59 -14.80
C VAL A 238 -19.04 2.69 -15.01
N ASP A 239 -19.29 3.56 -16.00
CA ASP A 239 -18.33 4.59 -16.40
C ASP A 239 -18.09 5.63 -15.31
N GLU A 240 -19.15 6.03 -14.60
CA GLU A 240 -19.12 7.03 -13.54
C GLU A 240 -20.19 6.75 -12.49
N VAL A 241 -19.81 6.87 -11.23
CA VAL A 241 -20.70 6.78 -10.06
C VAL A 241 -20.36 7.87 -9.07
N THR A 242 -21.36 8.37 -8.35
CA THR A 242 -21.14 9.25 -7.20
C THR A 242 -20.53 8.48 -6.03
N TYR A 243 -19.98 9.17 -5.04
CA TYR A 243 -19.46 8.52 -3.82
C TYR A 243 -20.56 7.81 -3.03
N GLU A 244 -21.78 8.34 -3.05
CA GLU A 244 -22.96 7.76 -2.42
C GLU A 244 -23.34 6.44 -3.10
N GLU A 245 -23.46 6.42 -4.43
CA GLU A 245 -23.75 5.23 -5.22
C GLU A 245 -22.65 4.16 -5.07
N ALA A 246 -21.36 4.57 -5.09
CA ALA A 246 -20.25 3.66 -4.87
C ALA A 246 -20.28 3.03 -3.47
N GLN A 247 -20.72 3.78 -2.45
CA GLN A 247 -20.90 3.27 -1.10
C GLN A 247 -22.05 2.26 -1.03
N GLU A 248 -23.17 2.53 -1.69
CA GLU A 248 -24.30 1.61 -1.77
C GLU A 248 -23.92 0.31 -2.51
N LEU A 249 -23.25 0.42 -3.67
CA LEU A 249 -22.75 -0.72 -4.42
C LEU A 249 -21.81 -1.59 -3.58
N ALA A 250 -20.95 -0.96 -2.77
CA ALA A 250 -20.04 -1.68 -1.87
C ALA A 250 -20.80 -2.43 -0.75
N MET A 251 -21.93 -1.90 -0.28
CA MET A 251 -22.78 -2.59 0.71
C MET A 251 -23.51 -3.79 0.11
N PHE A 252 -23.83 -3.77 -1.19
CA PHE A 252 -24.51 -4.86 -1.89
C PHE A 252 -23.57 -5.85 -2.60
N GLY A 253 -22.27 -5.83 -2.30
CA GLY A 253 -21.31 -6.86 -2.74
C GLY A 253 -20.34 -6.43 -3.83
N SER A 254 -20.51 -5.28 -4.48
CA SER A 254 -19.52 -4.73 -5.42
C SER A 254 -18.34 -4.07 -4.66
N GLN A 255 -17.52 -4.91 -3.98
CA GLN A 255 -16.46 -4.44 -3.08
C GLN A 255 -15.20 -4.00 -3.85
N VAL A 256 -15.32 -3.07 -4.78
CA VAL A 256 -14.14 -2.54 -5.49
C VAL A 256 -13.33 -1.62 -4.57
N LEU A 257 -13.98 -0.77 -3.77
CA LEU A 257 -13.36 0.10 -2.78
C LEU A 257 -14.07 -0.04 -1.42
N HIS A 258 -13.30 -0.04 -0.34
CA HIS A 258 -13.89 -0.05 1.00
C HIS A 258 -14.50 1.33 1.30
N PRO A 259 -15.76 1.42 1.83
CA PRO A 259 -16.44 2.70 2.07
C PRO A 259 -15.61 3.72 2.85
N ARG A 260 -14.87 3.26 3.87
CA ARG A 260 -13.98 4.10 4.68
C ARG A 260 -12.89 4.78 3.86
N SER A 261 -12.36 4.11 2.84
CA SER A 261 -11.31 4.69 1.99
C SER A 261 -11.80 5.82 1.09
N MET A 262 -13.10 5.96 0.87
CA MET A 262 -13.67 7.03 0.06
C MET A 262 -13.93 8.33 0.84
N ILE A 263 -13.91 8.29 2.18
CA ILE A 263 -14.22 9.45 3.02
C ILE A 263 -13.33 10.67 2.71
N PRO A 264 -11.99 10.56 2.59
CA PRO A 264 -11.15 11.70 2.27
C PRO A 264 -11.51 12.35 0.92
N CYS A 265 -11.76 11.54 -0.10
CA CYS A 265 -12.08 12.01 -1.44
C CYS A 265 -13.44 12.68 -1.51
N ARG A 266 -14.45 12.13 -0.83
CA ARG A 266 -15.76 12.75 -0.71
C ARG A 266 -15.69 14.13 -0.09
N LYS A 267 -14.83 14.32 0.94
CA LYS A 267 -14.62 15.62 1.60
C LYS A 267 -14.04 16.69 0.68
N THR A 268 -13.24 16.29 -0.31
CA THR A 268 -12.52 17.22 -1.19
C THR A 268 -13.02 17.26 -2.62
N GLY A 269 -13.89 16.32 -3.02
CA GLY A 269 -14.34 16.15 -4.39
C GLY A 269 -13.26 15.58 -5.33
N THR A 270 -12.19 14.97 -4.78
CA THR A 270 -11.08 14.44 -5.60
C THR A 270 -11.50 13.15 -6.32
N PRO A 271 -11.50 13.08 -7.66
CA PRO A 271 -11.97 11.90 -8.39
C PRO A 271 -11.14 10.64 -8.09
N VAL A 272 -11.80 9.50 -8.00
CA VAL A 272 -11.15 8.17 -7.88
C VAL A 272 -11.51 7.35 -9.10
N ARG A 273 -10.49 6.84 -9.79
CA ARG A 273 -10.64 5.98 -10.96
C ARG A 273 -10.14 4.58 -10.66
N VAL A 274 -10.96 3.58 -10.93
CA VAL A 274 -10.55 2.17 -10.87
C VAL A 274 -10.00 1.77 -12.23
N LYS A 275 -8.84 1.12 -12.24
CA LYS A 275 -8.13 0.69 -13.45
C LYS A 275 -7.65 -0.74 -13.31
N ASN A 276 -7.58 -1.45 -14.43
CA ASN A 276 -7.01 -2.80 -14.48
C ASN A 276 -5.49 -2.72 -14.58
N SER A 277 -4.78 -3.51 -13.77
CA SER A 277 -3.31 -3.65 -13.75
C SER A 277 -2.83 -4.93 -14.45
N TYR A 278 -3.70 -5.60 -15.25
CA TYR A 278 -3.39 -6.85 -15.96
C TYR A 278 -3.38 -6.67 -17.46
#